data_1b6335729199568924369b8f2dc7c752
#
_entry.id   1b6335729199568924369b8f2dc7c752
#
_cell.length_a   1.000
_cell.length_b   1.000
_cell.length_c   1.000
_cell.angle_alpha   90.00
_cell.angle_beta   90.00
_cell.angle_gamma   90.00
#
_symmetry.space_group_name_H-M   'P 1'
#
loop_
_entity.id
_entity.type
_entity.pdbx_description
1 polymer ?
#
loop_
_entity_poly.entity_id
_entity_poly.type
_entity_poly.pdbx_seq_one_letter_code
_entity_poly.pdbx_strand_id
1 'polypeptide(L)'
;PDLNGSRINLKNREIDVKNAKNQLLPGLNLSASYWSPGQSGTEIIYDPSDPFGPPIGENEHPPSDAVSDAFNFVYDNWSVALTLDIPLNNILSKANYAQTKVNMEQSLLMLKDQEQQIFLEIKSAVRAVQTNYERVQAYEVAMDLAEETLIAEEEKFKVGISTPYFVLQYQTELTTAQTNLLIAKYDYVLSLASLERSLGTSLEKRNIKYSDFQGK
;
A
#
# COMPACT_ATOMS: atom_id res chain seq x y z
N PRO A 1 1.09 -9.89 0.51
CA PRO A 1 0.67 -8.47 0.63
C PRO A 1 1.33 -7.61 -0.45
N ASP A 2 2.64 -7.62 -0.59
CA ASP A 2 3.43 -6.74 -1.46
C ASP A 2 3.09 -6.90 -2.95
N LEU A 3 2.91 -8.13 -3.43
CA LEU A 3 2.44 -8.40 -4.79
C LEU A 3 1.06 -7.83 -5.07
N ASN A 4 0.15 -7.89 -4.10
CA ASN A 4 -1.18 -7.31 -4.26
C ASN A 4 -1.10 -5.77 -4.37
N GLY A 5 -0.24 -5.14 -3.56
CA GLY A 5 0.02 -3.70 -3.66
C GLY A 5 0.54 -3.30 -5.03
N SER A 6 1.52 -4.03 -5.57
CA SER A 6 2.09 -3.78 -6.90
C SER A 6 1.09 -4.03 -8.03
N ARG A 7 0.23 -5.04 -7.93
CA ARG A 7 -0.87 -5.29 -8.89
C ARG A 7 -1.90 -4.17 -8.88
N ILE A 8 -2.27 -3.66 -7.70
CA ILE A 8 -3.17 -2.51 -7.58
C ILE A 8 -2.52 -1.27 -8.20
N ASN A 9 -1.23 -1.04 -7.94
CA ASN A 9 -0.51 0.08 -8.56
C ASN A 9 -0.49 -0.01 -10.09
N LEU A 10 -0.22 -1.19 -10.66
CA LEU A 10 -0.29 -1.41 -12.11
C LEU A 10 -1.70 -1.09 -12.65
N LYS A 11 -2.75 -1.54 -11.96
CA LYS A 11 -4.14 -1.26 -12.35
C LYS A 11 -4.46 0.25 -12.30
N ASN A 12 -3.92 0.98 -11.32
CA ASN A 12 -4.05 2.43 -11.28
C ASN A 12 -3.36 3.09 -12.49
N ARG A 13 -2.16 2.62 -12.88
CA ARG A 13 -1.47 3.10 -14.09
C ARG A 13 -2.25 2.82 -15.37
N GLU A 14 -2.95 1.68 -15.46
CA GLU A 14 -3.85 1.39 -16.59
C GLU A 14 -5.02 2.39 -16.67
N ILE A 15 -5.56 2.79 -15.51
CA ILE A 15 -6.61 3.83 -15.43
C ILE A 15 -6.04 5.18 -15.86
N ASP A 16 -4.81 5.53 -15.42
CA ASP A 16 -4.13 6.76 -15.82
C ASP A 16 -3.96 6.83 -17.35
N VAL A 17 -3.56 5.71 -17.98
CA VAL A 17 -3.45 5.60 -19.46
C VAL A 17 -4.80 5.81 -20.15
N LYS A 18 -5.88 5.21 -19.61
CA LYS A 18 -7.23 5.42 -20.16
C LYS A 18 -7.67 6.87 -20.05
N ASN A 19 -7.40 7.51 -18.92
CA ASN A 19 -7.71 8.92 -18.69
C ASN A 19 -6.90 9.83 -19.65
N ALA A 20 -5.59 9.63 -19.75
CA ALA A 20 -4.74 10.38 -20.67
C ALA A 20 -5.15 10.17 -22.15
N LYS A 21 -5.60 8.96 -22.53
CA LYS A 21 -6.17 8.70 -23.85
C LYS A 21 -7.49 9.46 -24.08
N ASN A 22 -8.34 9.51 -23.06
CA ASN A 22 -9.61 10.24 -23.14
C ASN A 22 -9.39 11.75 -23.33
N GLN A 23 -8.32 12.32 -22.75
CA GLN A 23 -7.94 13.73 -22.93
C GLN A 23 -7.47 14.07 -24.37
N LEU A 24 -7.31 13.08 -25.24
CA LEU A 24 -7.06 13.29 -26.68
C LEU A 24 -8.34 13.53 -27.47
N LEU A 25 -9.49 13.23 -26.91
CA LEU A 25 -10.80 13.37 -27.55
C LEU A 25 -11.36 14.77 -27.29
N PRO A 26 -12.26 15.28 -28.16
CA PRO A 26 -13.03 16.48 -27.87
C PRO A 26 -13.80 16.37 -26.55
N GLY A 27 -13.77 17.46 -25.77
CA GLY A 27 -14.55 17.59 -24.55
C GLY A 27 -15.95 18.12 -24.83
N LEU A 28 -16.96 17.49 -24.24
CA LEU A 28 -18.34 18.00 -24.27
C LEU A 28 -18.80 18.23 -22.82
N ASN A 29 -19.01 19.51 -22.48
CA ASN A 29 -19.40 19.92 -21.15
C ASN A 29 -20.82 20.51 -21.18
N LEU A 30 -21.70 19.99 -20.33
CA LEU A 30 -23.01 20.54 -20.06
C LEU A 30 -22.96 21.24 -18.70
N SER A 31 -23.25 22.52 -18.66
CA SER A 31 -23.42 23.30 -17.43
C SER A 31 -24.83 23.82 -17.34
N ALA A 32 -25.41 23.70 -16.16
CA ALA A 32 -26.70 24.31 -15.83
C ALA A 32 -26.53 25.12 -14.54
N SER A 33 -26.98 26.33 -14.54
CA SER A 33 -27.00 27.18 -13.37
C SER A 33 -28.37 27.81 -13.16
N TYR A 34 -28.75 27.93 -11.90
CA TYR A 34 -29.95 28.58 -11.44
C TYR A 34 -29.59 29.52 -10.30
N TRP A 35 -30.02 30.78 -10.39
CA TRP A 35 -29.72 31.75 -9.35
C TRP A 35 -30.83 32.81 -9.29
N SER A 36 -31.02 33.39 -8.12
CA SER A 36 -31.93 34.52 -7.91
C SER A 36 -31.14 35.69 -7.34
N PRO A 37 -30.89 36.76 -8.13
CA PRO A 37 -30.28 37.97 -7.61
C PRO A 37 -31.30 38.75 -6.79
N GLY A 38 -30.85 39.44 -5.74
CA GLY A 38 -31.64 40.44 -5.06
C GLY A 38 -31.36 41.80 -5.67
N GLN A 39 -32.36 42.70 -5.65
CA GLN A 39 -32.24 44.07 -6.15
C GLN A 39 -32.34 45.05 -5.00
N SER A 40 -31.45 46.05 -4.98
CA SER A 40 -31.54 47.21 -4.08
C SER A 40 -31.14 48.48 -4.84
N GLY A 41 -31.63 49.61 -4.39
CA GLY A 41 -31.37 50.90 -5.00
C GLY A 41 -32.64 51.65 -5.28
N THR A 42 -32.56 52.81 -5.94
CA THR A 42 -33.70 53.60 -6.31
C THR A 42 -34.12 53.30 -7.75
N GLU A 43 -35.30 52.75 -7.93
CA GLU A 43 -35.92 52.55 -9.23
C GLU A 43 -36.61 53.88 -9.69
N ILE A 44 -36.18 54.40 -10.82
CA ILE A 44 -36.77 55.60 -11.41
C ILE A 44 -37.88 55.18 -12.37
N ILE A 45 -39.09 55.63 -12.11
CA ILE A 45 -40.27 55.29 -12.90
C ILE A 45 -40.53 56.38 -13.96
N TYR A 46 -40.51 55.96 -15.21
CA TYR A 46 -40.88 56.84 -16.36
C TYR A 46 -42.26 56.55 -16.85
N ASP A 47 -42.89 57.57 -17.52
CA ASP A 47 -44.17 57.37 -18.19
C ASP A 47 -44.01 56.37 -19.35
N PRO A 48 -44.78 55.27 -19.41
CA PRO A 48 -44.75 54.32 -20.52
C PRO A 48 -45.05 54.95 -21.90
N SER A 49 -45.71 56.07 -21.93
CA SER A 49 -45.99 56.82 -23.16
C SER A 49 -44.90 57.81 -23.58
N ASP A 50 -44.03 58.21 -22.65
CA ASP A 50 -42.87 59.05 -22.90
C ASP A 50 -41.65 58.57 -22.10
N PRO A 51 -40.96 57.51 -22.56
CA PRO A 51 -39.80 56.90 -21.84
C PRO A 51 -38.61 57.83 -21.73
N PHE A 52 -38.56 58.95 -22.45
CA PHE A 52 -37.47 59.94 -22.43
C PHE A 52 -37.87 61.22 -21.71
N GLY A 53 -39.09 61.29 -21.18
CA GLY A 53 -39.61 62.41 -20.40
C GLY A 53 -39.06 62.47 -18.99
N PRO A 54 -39.45 63.43 -18.18
CA PRO A 54 -39.05 63.51 -16.79
C PRO A 54 -39.65 62.33 -16.01
N PRO A 55 -38.95 61.87 -14.98
CA PRO A 55 -39.38 60.75 -14.15
C PRO A 55 -40.70 61.13 -13.44
N ILE A 56 -41.64 60.19 -13.39
CA ILE A 56 -42.97 60.37 -12.75
C ILE A 56 -43.01 59.83 -11.32
N GLY A 57 -41.95 59.06 -10.88
CA GLY A 57 -41.86 58.56 -9.54
C GLY A 57 -40.54 57.90 -9.27
N GLU A 58 -40.26 57.69 -7.99
CA GLU A 58 -39.09 56.93 -7.51
C GLU A 58 -39.57 55.88 -6.49
N ASN A 59 -39.01 54.67 -6.57
CA ASN A 59 -39.26 53.60 -5.64
C ASN A 59 -37.93 53.18 -4.99
N GLU A 60 -37.85 53.30 -3.68
CA GLU A 60 -36.62 52.93 -2.95
C GLU A 60 -36.71 51.48 -2.48
N HIS A 61 -35.75 50.66 -2.89
CA HIS A 61 -35.54 49.32 -2.44
C HIS A 61 -34.35 49.25 -1.49
N PRO A 62 -34.56 49.18 -0.16
CA PRO A 62 -33.47 49.08 0.79
C PRO A 62 -32.68 47.78 0.65
N PRO A 63 -31.40 47.69 1.11
CA PRO A 63 -30.58 46.49 0.99
C PRO A 63 -31.20 45.23 1.60
N SER A 64 -32.09 45.37 2.58
CA SER A 64 -32.87 44.26 3.17
C SER A 64 -33.75 43.56 2.15
N ASP A 65 -34.30 44.29 1.20
CA ASP A 65 -35.18 43.76 0.17
C ASP A 65 -34.40 42.89 -0.79
N ALA A 66 -33.16 43.29 -1.16
CA ALA A 66 -32.30 42.47 -1.99
C ALA A 66 -31.97 41.12 -1.35
N VAL A 67 -31.75 41.09 -0.02
CA VAL A 67 -31.51 39.83 0.71
C VAL A 67 -32.79 38.99 0.73
N SER A 68 -33.94 39.62 0.99
CA SER A 68 -35.23 38.95 0.98
C SER A 68 -35.59 38.37 -0.40
N ASP A 69 -35.39 39.14 -1.47
CA ASP A 69 -35.65 38.71 -2.85
C ASP A 69 -34.78 37.53 -3.27
N ALA A 70 -33.48 37.55 -2.90
CA ALA A 70 -32.55 36.46 -3.19
C ALA A 70 -32.96 35.15 -2.50
N PHE A 71 -33.37 35.24 -1.22
CA PHE A 71 -33.79 34.07 -0.45
C PHE A 71 -35.19 33.56 -0.81
N ASN A 72 -36.09 34.47 -1.24
CA ASN A 72 -37.43 34.10 -1.66
C ASN A 72 -37.56 33.78 -3.17
N PHE A 73 -36.41 33.79 -3.88
CA PHE A 73 -36.39 33.50 -5.32
C PHE A 73 -37.34 34.35 -6.14
N VAL A 74 -37.38 35.66 -5.85
CA VAL A 74 -38.30 36.58 -6.53
C VAL A 74 -37.93 36.77 -8.01
N TYR A 75 -36.61 36.78 -8.30
CA TYR A 75 -36.07 36.94 -9.66
C TYR A 75 -35.39 35.67 -10.13
N ASP A 76 -36.11 34.83 -10.85
CA ASP A 76 -35.61 33.55 -11.35
C ASP A 76 -34.75 33.74 -12.60
N ASN A 77 -33.46 33.32 -12.48
CA ASN A 77 -32.57 33.23 -13.62
C ASN A 77 -32.07 31.80 -13.77
N TRP A 78 -32.07 31.32 -14.97
CA TRP A 78 -31.47 30.05 -15.28
C TRP A 78 -30.64 30.10 -16.56
N SER A 79 -29.58 29.33 -16.64
CA SER A 79 -28.83 29.13 -17.89
C SER A 79 -28.45 27.67 -18.07
N VAL A 80 -28.50 27.23 -19.31
CA VAL A 80 -27.99 25.95 -19.74
C VAL A 80 -27.01 26.19 -20.88
N ALA A 81 -25.77 25.78 -20.70
CA ALA A 81 -24.74 25.91 -21.73
C ALA A 81 -24.15 24.56 -22.08
N LEU A 82 -24.04 24.28 -23.36
CA LEU A 82 -23.34 23.12 -23.93
C LEU A 82 -22.06 23.64 -24.61
N THR A 83 -20.91 23.25 -24.05
CA THR A 83 -19.59 23.67 -24.56
C THR A 83 -18.87 22.46 -25.16
N LEU A 84 -18.53 22.59 -26.45
CA LEU A 84 -17.72 21.60 -27.18
C LEU A 84 -16.30 22.15 -27.32
N ASP A 85 -15.34 21.50 -26.62
CA ASP A 85 -13.91 21.82 -26.69
C ASP A 85 -13.20 20.90 -27.66
N ILE A 86 -12.75 21.42 -28.80
CA ILE A 86 -12.00 20.66 -29.80
C ILE A 86 -10.54 21.12 -29.76
N PRO A 87 -9.62 20.32 -29.21
CA PRO A 87 -8.22 20.69 -29.18
C PRO A 87 -7.58 20.56 -30.57
N LEU A 88 -7.26 21.68 -31.19
CA LEU A 88 -6.62 21.71 -32.52
C LEU A 88 -5.13 21.32 -32.49
N ASN A 89 -4.48 21.51 -31.34
CA ASN A 89 -3.09 21.16 -31.12
C ASN A 89 -2.95 20.28 -29.87
N ASN A 90 -2.85 18.98 -30.07
CA ASN A 90 -2.80 17.95 -29.02
C ASN A 90 -1.37 17.54 -28.64
N ILE A 91 -0.33 18.37 -28.93
CA ILE A 91 1.08 17.98 -28.67
C ILE A 91 1.27 17.64 -27.19
N LEU A 92 0.78 18.49 -26.30
CA LEU A 92 0.92 18.28 -24.84
C LEU A 92 0.16 17.03 -24.37
N SER A 93 -1.08 16.86 -24.82
CA SER A 93 -1.88 15.69 -24.47
C SER A 93 -1.31 14.39 -25.04
N LYS A 94 -0.75 14.41 -26.24
CA LYS A 94 -0.03 13.27 -26.84
C LYS A 94 1.24 12.94 -26.06
N ALA A 95 2.02 13.95 -25.67
CA ALA A 95 3.21 13.75 -24.85
C ALA A 95 2.84 13.16 -23.47
N ASN A 96 1.79 13.68 -22.82
CA ASN A 96 1.28 13.14 -21.56
C ASN A 96 0.81 11.67 -21.71
N TYR A 97 0.06 11.36 -22.76
CA TYR A 97 -0.36 9.97 -23.05
C TYR A 97 0.85 9.05 -23.25
N ALA A 98 1.86 9.48 -24.01
CA ALA A 98 3.07 8.69 -24.24
C ALA A 98 3.83 8.48 -22.92
N GLN A 99 3.98 9.51 -22.10
CA GLN A 99 4.63 9.43 -20.78
C GLN A 99 3.88 8.48 -19.84
N THR A 100 2.56 8.58 -19.80
CA THR A 100 1.71 7.73 -18.95
C THR A 100 1.81 6.26 -19.37
N LYS A 101 1.91 5.99 -20.68
CA LYS A 101 2.13 4.64 -21.20
C LYS A 101 3.50 4.08 -20.77
N VAL A 102 4.56 4.88 -20.85
CA VAL A 102 5.89 4.48 -20.36
C VAL A 102 5.86 4.18 -18.87
N ASN A 103 5.19 5.02 -18.07
CA ASN A 103 5.04 4.79 -16.62
C ASN A 103 4.30 3.48 -16.31
N MET A 104 3.29 3.13 -17.12
CA MET A 104 2.60 1.84 -16.98
C MET A 104 3.54 0.66 -17.32
N GLU A 105 4.32 0.75 -18.38
CA GLU A 105 5.30 -0.27 -18.77
C GLU A 105 6.39 -0.45 -17.70
N GLN A 106 6.87 0.65 -17.11
CA GLN A 106 7.80 0.62 -15.97
C GLN A 106 7.17 -0.11 -14.76
N SER A 107 5.91 0.20 -14.43
CA SER A 107 5.21 -0.46 -13.33
C SER A 107 5.02 -1.97 -13.59
N LEU A 108 4.82 -2.38 -14.84
CA LEU A 108 4.76 -3.79 -15.22
C LEU A 108 6.10 -4.50 -15.03
N LEU A 109 7.20 -3.83 -15.41
CA LEU A 109 8.55 -4.38 -15.20
C LEU A 109 8.90 -4.49 -13.72
N MET A 110 8.54 -3.48 -12.91
CA MET A 110 8.71 -3.51 -11.46
C MET A 110 7.91 -4.66 -10.81
N LEU A 111 6.69 -4.92 -11.27
CA LEU A 111 5.90 -6.07 -10.80
C LEU A 111 6.61 -7.39 -11.09
N LYS A 112 7.12 -7.57 -12.32
CA LYS A 112 7.86 -8.78 -12.70
C LYS A 112 9.15 -8.96 -11.88
N ASP A 113 9.88 -7.89 -11.66
CA ASP A 113 11.09 -7.90 -10.81
C ASP A 113 10.75 -8.33 -9.38
N GLN A 114 9.69 -7.75 -8.82
CA GLN A 114 9.22 -8.12 -7.49
C GLN A 114 8.76 -9.58 -7.40
N GLU A 115 8.09 -10.10 -8.42
CA GLU A 115 7.72 -11.53 -8.49
C GLU A 115 8.96 -12.43 -8.49
N GLN A 116 10.02 -12.05 -9.22
CA GLN A 116 11.28 -12.79 -9.22
C GLN A 116 12.01 -12.71 -7.87
N GLN A 117 12.04 -11.53 -7.24
CA GLN A 117 12.66 -11.34 -5.92
C GLN A 117 11.97 -12.20 -4.86
N ILE A 118 10.64 -12.19 -4.80
CA ILE A 118 9.87 -13.01 -3.87
C ILE A 118 10.11 -14.50 -4.13
N PHE A 119 10.16 -14.93 -5.40
CA PHE A 119 10.48 -16.32 -5.73
C PHE A 119 11.85 -16.74 -5.22
N LEU A 120 12.87 -15.90 -5.39
CA LEU A 120 14.22 -16.16 -4.90
C LEU A 120 14.28 -16.17 -3.36
N GLU A 121 13.56 -15.25 -2.71
CA GLU A 121 13.47 -15.20 -1.24
C GLU A 121 12.84 -16.48 -0.68
N ILE A 122 11.70 -16.91 -1.21
CA ILE A 122 11.05 -18.16 -0.79
C ILE A 122 11.97 -19.36 -1.04
N LYS A 123 12.63 -19.43 -2.19
CA LYS A 123 13.56 -20.52 -2.51
C LYS A 123 14.74 -20.56 -1.55
N SER A 124 15.27 -19.40 -1.20
CA SER A 124 16.36 -19.28 -0.20
C SER A 124 15.89 -19.71 1.19
N ALA A 125 14.71 -19.26 1.61
CA ALA A 125 14.14 -19.63 2.91
C ALA A 125 13.88 -21.15 3.02
N VAL A 126 13.36 -21.79 1.97
CA VAL A 126 13.15 -23.26 1.94
C VAL A 126 14.48 -23.99 2.07
N ARG A 127 15.52 -23.55 1.35
CA ARG A 127 16.86 -24.14 1.47
C ARG A 127 17.43 -23.97 2.87
N ALA A 128 17.27 -22.80 3.48
CA ALA A 128 17.72 -22.55 4.84
C ALA A 128 17.06 -23.49 5.86
N VAL A 129 15.76 -23.73 5.73
CA VAL A 129 15.03 -24.69 6.58
C VAL A 129 15.60 -26.10 6.40
N GLN A 130 15.81 -26.54 5.15
CA GLN A 130 16.35 -27.87 4.87
C GLN A 130 17.77 -28.02 5.42
N THR A 131 18.66 -27.07 5.18
CA THR A 131 20.04 -27.11 5.68
C THR A 131 20.10 -27.09 7.21
N ASN A 132 19.26 -26.28 7.87
CA ASN A 132 19.21 -26.22 9.32
C ASN A 132 18.64 -27.52 9.92
N TYR A 133 17.67 -28.16 9.25
CA TYR A 133 17.16 -29.46 9.66
C TYR A 133 18.25 -30.55 9.59
N GLU A 134 18.99 -30.64 8.46
CA GLU A 134 20.13 -31.56 8.30
C GLU A 134 21.22 -31.31 9.36
N ARG A 135 21.45 -30.02 9.69
CA ARG A 135 22.40 -29.63 10.74
C ARG A 135 21.95 -30.08 12.12
N VAL A 136 20.67 -30.00 12.45
CA VAL A 136 20.12 -30.54 13.71
C VAL A 136 20.37 -32.03 13.80
N GLN A 137 20.09 -32.79 12.75
CA GLN A 137 20.33 -34.23 12.72
C GLN A 137 21.82 -34.58 12.93
N ALA A 138 22.73 -33.84 12.27
CA ALA A 138 24.17 -34.05 12.44
C ALA A 138 24.62 -33.76 13.87
N TYR A 139 24.14 -32.71 14.51
CA TYR A 139 24.48 -32.39 15.89
C TYR A 139 23.83 -33.33 16.92
N GLU A 140 22.67 -33.92 16.63
CA GLU A 140 22.07 -34.98 17.47
C GLU A 140 23.01 -36.20 17.50
N VAL A 141 23.43 -36.66 16.33
CA VAL A 141 24.39 -37.78 16.26
C VAL A 141 25.71 -37.44 16.94
N ALA A 142 26.21 -36.22 16.78
CA ALA A 142 27.46 -35.78 17.43
C ALA A 142 27.34 -35.71 18.97
N MET A 143 26.19 -35.28 19.47
CA MET A 143 25.90 -35.24 20.90
C MET A 143 25.83 -36.67 21.48
N ASP A 144 25.08 -37.56 20.81
CA ASP A 144 24.98 -38.97 21.25
C ASP A 144 26.36 -39.64 21.30
N LEU A 145 27.21 -39.41 20.29
CA LEU A 145 28.59 -39.93 20.28
C LEU A 145 29.44 -39.36 21.42
N ALA A 146 29.31 -38.06 21.71
CA ALA A 146 30.04 -37.44 22.82
C ALA A 146 29.58 -37.99 24.18
N GLU A 147 28.28 -38.27 24.33
CA GLU A 147 27.73 -38.91 25.54
C GLU A 147 28.24 -40.34 25.71
N GLU A 148 28.22 -41.19 24.65
CA GLU A 148 28.75 -42.55 24.68
C GLU A 148 30.27 -42.54 25.00
N THR A 149 31.02 -41.59 24.45
CA THR A 149 32.44 -41.43 24.67
C THR A 149 32.73 -41.08 26.13
N LEU A 150 31.97 -40.16 26.72
CA LEU A 150 32.12 -39.82 28.14
C LEU A 150 31.83 -41.03 29.03
N ILE A 151 30.72 -41.74 28.78
CA ILE A 151 30.36 -42.95 29.54
C ILE A 151 31.51 -43.99 29.49
N ALA A 152 32.05 -44.25 28.29
CA ALA A 152 33.16 -45.17 28.13
C ALA A 152 34.42 -44.72 28.90
N GLU A 153 34.69 -43.40 28.94
CA GLU A 153 35.85 -42.88 29.68
C GLU A 153 35.67 -42.93 31.21
N GLU A 154 34.45 -42.69 31.68
CA GLU A 154 34.08 -42.85 33.10
C GLU A 154 34.26 -44.30 33.56
N GLU A 155 33.86 -45.28 32.74
CA GLU A 155 34.09 -46.69 33.05
C GLU A 155 35.59 -47.03 33.10
N LYS A 156 36.41 -46.52 32.18
CA LYS A 156 37.90 -46.67 32.24
C LYS A 156 38.47 -46.02 33.50
N PHE A 157 37.96 -44.87 33.90
CA PHE A 157 38.40 -44.20 35.12
C PHE A 157 38.05 -45.03 36.37
N LYS A 158 36.86 -45.64 36.45
CA LYS A 158 36.47 -46.51 37.58
C LYS A 158 37.37 -47.69 37.77
N VAL A 159 37.92 -48.26 36.67
CA VAL A 159 38.84 -49.39 36.73
C VAL A 159 40.33 -48.98 36.79
N GLY A 160 40.63 -47.68 36.91
CA GLY A 160 41.94 -47.13 37.10
C GLY A 160 42.80 -47.04 35.83
N ILE A 161 42.23 -47.16 34.63
CA ILE A 161 42.92 -47.10 33.33
C ILE A 161 42.95 -45.66 32.79
N SER A 162 42.07 -44.73 33.32
CA SER A 162 42.04 -43.35 32.93
C SER A 162 42.30 -42.37 34.08
N THR A 163 42.38 -41.06 33.78
CA THR A 163 42.63 -40.00 34.75
C THR A 163 41.48 -39.02 34.80
N PRO A 164 41.33 -38.26 35.93
CA PRO A 164 40.27 -37.23 36.02
C PRO A 164 40.34 -36.17 34.93
N TYR A 165 41.53 -35.93 34.38
CA TYR A 165 41.75 -34.98 33.30
C TYR A 165 40.94 -35.36 32.04
N PHE A 166 40.98 -36.61 31.62
CA PHE A 166 40.24 -37.07 30.43
C PHE A 166 38.76 -37.08 30.67
N VAL A 167 38.29 -37.45 31.84
CA VAL A 167 36.86 -37.38 32.18
C VAL A 167 36.34 -35.93 32.08
N LEU A 168 37.09 -34.97 32.65
CA LEU A 168 36.73 -33.54 32.56
C LEU A 168 36.79 -33.03 31.12
N GLN A 169 37.74 -33.50 30.32
CA GLN A 169 37.82 -33.17 28.90
C GLN A 169 36.56 -33.62 28.15
N TYR A 170 36.15 -34.88 28.27
CA TYR A 170 34.98 -35.42 27.60
C TYR A 170 33.66 -34.82 28.14
N GLN A 171 33.58 -34.43 29.41
CA GLN A 171 32.46 -33.63 29.93
C GLN A 171 32.37 -32.28 29.25
N THR A 172 33.50 -31.62 28.99
CA THR A 172 33.56 -30.35 28.26
C THR A 172 33.13 -30.54 26.80
N GLU A 173 33.55 -31.63 26.16
CA GLU A 173 33.19 -31.99 24.80
C GLU A 173 31.68 -32.26 24.68
N LEU A 174 31.08 -33.02 25.62
CA LEU A 174 29.63 -33.24 25.69
C LEU A 174 28.87 -31.93 25.87
N THR A 175 29.31 -31.07 26.81
CA THR A 175 28.68 -29.76 27.02
C THR A 175 28.71 -28.90 25.75
N THR A 176 29.82 -28.95 25.02
CA THR A 176 29.98 -28.25 23.74
C THR A 176 29.04 -28.83 22.68
N ALA A 177 28.92 -30.15 22.57
CA ALA A 177 28.02 -30.82 21.64
C ALA A 177 26.56 -30.50 21.95
N GLN A 178 26.17 -30.51 23.24
CA GLN A 178 24.80 -30.11 23.68
C GLN A 178 24.52 -28.66 23.34
N THR A 179 25.48 -27.75 23.53
CA THR A 179 25.34 -26.34 23.19
C THR A 179 25.15 -26.14 21.69
N ASN A 180 25.93 -26.84 20.87
CA ASN A 180 25.87 -26.80 19.42
C ASN A 180 24.50 -27.32 18.91
N LEU A 181 23.99 -28.40 19.51
CA LEU A 181 22.65 -28.92 19.20
C LEU A 181 21.56 -27.91 19.54
N LEU A 182 21.66 -27.27 20.70
CA LEU A 182 20.69 -26.25 21.11
C LEU A 182 20.66 -25.06 20.13
N ILE A 183 21.83 -24.59 19.72
CA ILE A 183 21.99 -23.53 18.72
C ILE A 183 21.38 -23.97 17.38
N ALA A 184 21.67 -25.20 16.93
CA ALA A 184 21.11 -25.70 15.68
C ALA A 184 19.59 -25.82 15.72
N LYS A 185 18.98 -26.24 16.83
CA LYS A 185 17.54 -26.29 17.04
C LYS A 185 16.95 -24.88 17.03
N TYR A 186 17.61 -23.92 17.64
CA TYR A 186 17.18 -22.51 17.63
C TYR A 186 17.19 -21.95 16.19
N ASP A 187 18.30 -22.16 15.44
CA ASP A 187 18.42 -21.69 14.07
C ASP A 187 17.39 -22.34 13.13
N TYR A 188 17.05 -23.61 13.37
CA TYR A 188 15.99 -24.29 12.64
C TYR A 188 14.62 -23.63 12.86
N VAL A 189 14.24 -23.34 14.12
CA VAL A 189 13.00 -22.64 14.46
C VAL A 189 12.97 -21.24 13.85
N LEU A 190 14.09 -20.52 13.88
CA LEU A 190 14.23 -19.21 13.28
C LEU A 190 14.07 -19.25 11.76
N SER A 191 14.62 -20.29 11.10
CA SER A 191 14.46 -20.48 9.65
C SER A 191 13.00 -20.78 9.26
N LEU A 192 12.25 -21.54 10.08
CA LEU A 192 10.83 -21.75 9.90
C LEU A 192 10.03 -20.45 10.00
N ALA A 193 10.32 -19.62 11.01
CA ALA A 193 9.67 -18.32 11.16
C ALA A 193 9.98 -17.37 9.99
N SER A 194 11.22 -17.43 9.46
CA SER A 194 11.62 -16.68 8.27
C SER A 194 10.86 -17.14 7.02
N LEU A 195 10.69 -18.45 6.83
CA LEU A 195 9.90 -19.01 5.73
C LEU A 195 8.42 -18.56 5.82
N GLU A 196 7.82 -18.62 7.01
CA GLU A 196 6.45 -18.15 7.22
C GLU A 196 6.29 -16.65 6.90
N ARG A 197 7.31 -15.85 7.21
CA ARG A 197 7.35 -14.43 6.85
C ARG A 197 7.41 -14.24 5.34
N SER A 198 8.30 -14.94 4.64
CA SER A 198 8.44 -14.85 3.17
C SER A 198 7.18 -15.32 2.44
N LEU A 199 6.45 -16.27 3.02
CA LEU A 199 5.14 -16.73 2.51
C LEU A 199 3.99 -15.75 2.85
N GLY A 200 4.19 -14.82 3.79
CA GLY A 200 3.16 -13.93 4.28
C GLY A 200 2.10 -14.60 5.15
N THR A 201 2.36 -15.82 5.65
CA THR A 201 1.41 -16.63 6.45
C THR A 201 1.58 -16.50 7.96
N SER A 202 2.57 -15.72 8.42
CA SER A 202 2.93 -15.61 9.85
C SER A 202 1.77 -15.14 10.74
N LEU A 203 0.92 -14.23 10.26
CA LEU A 203 -0.22 -13.71 11.02
C LEU A 203 -1.36 -14.72 11.10
N GLU A 204 -1.66 -15.38 9.97
CA GLU A 204 -2.73 -16.38 9.89
C GLU A 204 -2.44 -17.58 10.79
N LYS A 205 -1.21 -18.12 10.76
CA LYS A 205 -0.79 -19.24 11.60
C LYS A 205 -0.83 -18.94 13.10
N ARG A 206 -0.63 -17.66 13.47
CA ARG A 206 -0.69 -17.21 14.86
C ARG A 206 -2.04 -16.67 15.26
N ASN A 207 -3.06 -16.79 14.38
CA ASN A 207 -4.44 -16.33 14.58
C ASN A 207 -4.52 -14.83 14.95
N ILE A 208 -3.59 -14.01 14.43
CA ILE A 208 -3.53 -12.56 14.64
C ILE A 208 -4.29 -11.89 13.49
N LYS A 209 -5.38 -11.19 13.80
CA LYS A 209 -6.15 -10.42 12.82
C LYS A 209 -5.73 -8.95 12.86
N TYR A 210 -5.61 -8.32 11.69
CA TYR A 210 -5.27 -6.91 11.58
C TYR A 210 -6.28 -5.98 12.28
N SER A 211 -7.55 -6.42 12.39
CA SER A 211 -8.60 -5.72 13.13
C SER A 211 -8.27 -5.51 14.62
N ASP A 212 -7.44 -6.37 15.20
CA ASP A 212 -7.09 -6.33 16.62
C ASP A 212 -6.16 -5.14 16.95
N PHE A 213 -5.60 -4.49 15.94
CA PHE A 213 -4.71 -3.33 16.06
C PHE A 213 -5.37 -1.98 15.72
N GLN A 214 -6.60 -1.97 15.18
CA GLN A 214 -7.31 -0.73 14.84
C GLN A 214 -8.12 -0.12 15.99
N GLY A 215 -8.04 -0.69 17.18
CA GLY A 215 -8.85 -0.33 18.35
C GLY A 215 -8.07 0.27 19.52
N LYS A 216 -7.09 1.19 19.26
CA LYS A 216 -6.52 2.03 20.30
C LYS A 216 -6.17 3.41 19.78
#